data_0ea45909b391d93aa7d29f7536ae3ca1
#
_entry.id   0ea45909b391d93aa7d29f7536ae3ca1
#
_cell.length_a   1.000
_cell.length_b   1.000
_cell.length_c   1.000
_cell.angle_alpha   90.00
_cell.angle_beta   90.00
_cell.angle_gamma   90.00
#
_symmetry.space_group_name_H-M   'P 1'
#
loop_
_entity.id
_entity.type
_entity.pdbx_description
1 polymer ?
#
loop_
_entity_poly.entity_id
_entity_poly.type
_entity_poly.pdbx_seq_one_letter_code
_entity_poly.pdbx_strand_id
1 'polypeptide(L)'
;MPRKAAQPSLSEQQAAPGGVGAVDRAISLLDVFTPDRSMLTLAELAEESRQYKSTVLRLLASLMHSHVVKRHADGRFSLGSTIPRLHAVYAASFSMESTVVPALRELVDATRESAAYHIRQGAKRLCLYGVDSPQTIRDHTQVGALASIRSGAAGRVFTVFGNAPAAPGARQPREPFVITPADVTREVAAIAAPVFDATGALAGVIALTMPAMRLQRKHAADVQRTARKVTSELGGRYPSMT
;
A
#
# COMPACT_ATOMS: atom_id res chain seq x y z
N MET A 1 -38.77 10.68 9.85
CA MET A 1 -38.13 9.86 8.81
C MET A 1 -36.64 10.15 8.78
N PRO A 2 -35.74 9.16 8.88
CA PRO A 2 -34.31 9.42 8.78
C PRO A 2 -33.97 9.92 7.36
N ARG A 3 -33.32 11.08 7.26
CA ARG A 3 -32.79 11.58 6.00
C ARG A 3 -31.76 10.59 5.44
N LYS A 4 -32.01 10.03 4.26
CA LYS A 4 -31.01 9.26 3.51
C LYS A 4 -29.79 10.16 3.29
N ALA A 5 -28.59 9.64 3.54
CA ALA A 5 -27.36 10.33 3.20
C ALA A 5 -27.38 10.65 1.71
N ALA A 6 -26.99 11.86 1.33
CA ALA A 6 -27.03 12.32 -0.07
C ALA A 6 -26.07 11.55 -1.00
N GLN A 7 -25.15 10.78 -0.43
CA GLN A 7 -24.23 9.91 -1.14
C GLN A 7 -24.19 8.53 -0.47
N PRO A 8 -23.99 7.42 -1.23
CA PRO A 8 -23.84 6.08 -0.66
C PRO A 8 -22.64 6.01 0.28
N SER A 9 -22.75 5.22 1.35
CA SER A 9 -21.63 4.98 2.29
C SER A 9 -20.45 4.33 1.58
N LEU A 10 -19.25 4.44 2.16
CA LEU A 10 -18.05 3.76 1.61
C LEU A 10 -18.27 2.24 1.54
N SER A 11 -18.93 1.66 2.54
CA SER A 11 -19.27 0.24 2.55
C SER A 11 -20.26 -0.19 1.48
N GLU A 12 -21.22 0.68 1.09
CA GLU A 12 -22.14 0.39 -0.02
C GLU A 12 -21.45 0.43 -1.38
N GLN A 13 -20.44 1.29 -1.53
CA GLN A 13 -19.65 1.38 -2.76
C GLN A 13 -18.66 0.20 -2.93
N GLN A 14 -18.26 -0.44 -1.84
CA GLN A 14 -17.22 -1.48 -1.80
C GLN A 14 -17.74 -2.79 -1.19
N ALA A 15 -19.06 -2.97 -1.11
CA ALA A 15 -19.68 -4.16 -0.54
C ALA A 15 -19.19 -5.43 -1.27
N ALA A 16 -18.82 -6.45 -0.49
CA ALA A 16 -18.42 -7.74 -1.03
C ALA A 16 -19.65 -8.47 -1.58
N PRO A 17 -19.66 -8.92 -2.84
CA PRO A 17 -20.75 -9.75 -3.38
C PRO A 17 -20.97 -10.99 -2.50
N GLY A 18 -22.17 -11.13 -1.93
CA GLY A 18 -22.49 -12.22 -0.98
C GLY A 18 -21.89 -12.06 0.41
N GLY A 19 -21.28 -10.92 0.73
CA GLY A 19 -20.70 -10.60 2.03
C GLY A 19 -21.74 -10.18 3.08
N VAL A 20 -21.26 -9.97 4.31
CA VAL A 20 -22.08 -9.50 5.44
C VAL A 20 -21.93 -7.99 5.58
N GLY A 21 -22.95 -7.23 5.22
CA GLY A 21 -22.89 -5.75 5.19
C GLY A 21 -22.51 -5.09 6.53
N ALA A 22 -22.68 -5.77 7.69
CA ALA A 22 -22.16 -5.26 8.95
C ALA A 22 -20.64 -5.32 9.03
N VAL A 23 -20.03 -6.35 8.45
CA VAL A 23 -18.58 -6.51 8.35
C VAL A 23 -18.00 -5.47 7.41
N ASP A 24 -18.59 -5.30 6.21
CA ASP A 24 -18.16 -4.28 5.25
C ASP A 24 -18.19 -2.86 5.88
N ARG A 25 -19.26 -2.55 6.63
CA ARG A 25 -19.37 -1.29 7.36
C ARG A 25 -18.33 -1.13 8.46
N ALA A 26 -17.98 -2.20 9.18
CA ALA A 26 -16.97 -2.16 10.24
C ALA A 26 -15.57 -1.96 9.64
N ILE A 27 -15.24 -2.67 8.56
CA ILE A 27 -13.95 -2.51 7.86
C ILE A 27 -13.84 -1.11 7.27
N SER A 28 -14.87 -0.59 6.58
CA SER A 28 -14.83 0.77 6.02
C SER A 28 -14.68 1.86 7.10
N LEU A 29 -15.09 1.58 8.34
CA LEU A 29 -14.84 2.47 9.48
C LEU A 29 -13.38 2.44 9.93
N LEU A 30 -12.72 1.27 9.87
CA LEU A 30 -11.29 1.15 10.20
C LEU A 30 -10.41 1.84 9.14
N ASP A 31 -10.82 1.83 7.87
CA ASP A 31 -10.10 2.49 6.75
C ASP A 31 -10.03 4.03 6.88
N VAL A 32 -10.84 4.63 7.78
CA VAL A 32 -10.80 6.08 8.06
C VAL A 32 -9.55 6.49 8.85
N PHE A 33 -8.97 5.56 9.65
CA PHE A 33 -7.75 5.84 10.39
C PHE A 33 -6.55 5.84 9.45
N THR A 34 -5.74 6.91 9.54
CA THR A 34 -4.49 7.05 8.80
C THR A 34 -3.36 7.43 9.76
N PRO A 35 -2.08 7.27 9.38
CA PRO A 35 -0.96 7.72 10.23
C PRO A 35 -1.08 9.17 10.67
N ASP A 36 -1.53 10.07 9.78
CA ASP A 36 -1.71 11.50 10.08
C ASP A 36 -2.97 11.79 10.90
N ARG A 37 -3.93 10.86 10.90
CA ARG A 37 -5.23 10.95 11.58
C ARG A 37 -5.48 9.70 12.41
N SER A 38 -4.60 9.43 13.36
CA SER A 38 -4.62 8.22 14.20
C SER A 38 -5.62 8.29 15.35
N MET A 39 -6.15 9.49 15.66
CA MET A 39 -7.16 9.72 16.71
C MET A 39 -8.32 10.55 16.15
N LEU A 40 -9.53 9.99 16.19
CA LEU A 40 -10.73 10.57 15.57
C LEU A 40 -11.88 10.64 16.55
N THR A 41 -12.70 11.67 16.43
CA THR A 41 -13.98 11.79 17.13
C THR A 41 -15.07 10.95 16.47
N LEU A 42 -16.18 10.71 17.17
CA LEU A 42 -17.36 10.06 16.59
C LEU A 42 -17.89 10.82 15.36
N ALA A 43 -17.82 12.15 15.38
CA ALA A 43 -18.32 12.98 14.29
C ALA A 43 -17.47 12.78 13.03
N GLU A 44 -16.15 12.83 13.15
CA GLU A 44 -15.23 12.60 12.04
C GLU A 44 -15.34 11.19 11.46
N LEU A 45 -15.43 10.17 12.34
CA LEU A 45 -15.64 8.79 11.90
C LEU A 45 -16.95 8.62 11.10
N ALA A 46 -18.03 9.26 11.53
CA ALA A 46 -19.32 9.20 10.85
C ALA A 46 -19.30 9.93 9.51
N GLU A 47 -18.65 11.10 9.46
CA GLU A 47 -18.53 11.92 8.24
C GLU A 47 -17.70 11.22 7.18
N GLU A 48 -16.47 10.79 7.54
CA GLU A 48 -15.52 10.18 6.61
C GLU A 48 -16.02 8.81 6.10
N SER A 49 -16.60 7.98 6.97
CA SER A 49 -17.20 6.70 6.54
C SER A 49 -18.54 6.87 5.84
N ARG A 50 -19.11 8.09 5.84
CA ARG A 50 -20.45 8.43 5.32
C ARG A 50 -21.55 7.56 5.95
N GLN A 51 -21.41 7.26 7.26
CA GLN A 51 -22.38 6.46 8.01
C GLN A 51 -23.08 7.32 9.06
N TYR A 52 -24.30 6.92 9.44
CA TYR A 52 -25.01 7.60 10.54
C TYR A 52 -24.29 7.38 11.88
N LYS A 53 -24.21 8.41 12.71
CA LYS A 53 -23.58 8.35 14.05
C LYS A 53 -24.10 7.18 14.90
N SER A 54 -25.39 6.85 14.83
CA SER A 54 -25.98 5.72 15.54
C SER A 54 -25.45 4.36 15.06
N THR A 55 -25.20 4.23 13.74
CA THR A 55 -24.58 3.03 13.16
C THR A 55 -23.12 2.92 13.60
N VAL A 56 -22.37 4.01 13.49
CA VAL A 56 -20.97 4.08 13.93
C VAL A 56 -20.82 3.71 15.39
N LEU A 57 -21.68 4.22 16.29
CA LEU A 57 -21.65 3.87 17.72
C LEU A 57 -21.82 2.36 17.96
N ARG A 58 -22.74 1.71 17.24
CA ARG A 58 -22.96 0.26 17.36
C ARG A 58 -21.78 -0.55 16.85
N LEU A 59 -21.17 -0.14 15.74
CA LEU A 59 -19.96 -0.76 15.19
C LEU A 59 -18.79 -0.57 16.14
N LEU A 60 -18.58 0.66 16.65
CA LEU A 60 -17.53 0.95 17.63
C LEU A 60 -17.70 0.12 18.92
N ALA A 61 -18.93 -0.12 19.40
CA ALA A 61 -19.14 -0.99 20.56
C ALA A 61 -18.59 -2.41 20.33
N SER A 62 -18.85 -3.01 19.16
CA SER A 62 -18.31 -4.32 18.78
C SER A 62 -16.80 -4.31 18.58
N LEU A 63 -16.26 -3.29 17.90
CA LEU A 63 -14.83 -3.13 17.66
C LEU A 63 -14.05 -2.89 18.96
N MET A 64 -14.62 -2.15 19.91
CA MET A 64 -14.02 -1.94 21.23
C MET A 64 -14.06 -3.22 22.08
N HIS A 65 -15.15 -3.98 22.03
CA HIS A 65 -15.25 -5.28 22.72
C HIS A 65 -14.14 -6.24 22.26
N SER A 66 -13.81 -6.22 20.98
CA SER A 66 -12.73 -7.03 20.38
C SER A 66 -11.35 -6.36 20.45
N HIS A 67 -11.21 -5.24 21.15
CA HIS A 67 -9.97 -4.45 21.24
C HIS A 67 -9.37 -4.03 19.88
N VAL A 68 -10.17 -3.99 18.82
CA VAL A 68 -9.77 -3.49 17.49
C VAL A 68 -9.71 -1.97 17.47
N VAL A 69 -10.61 -1.33 18.23
CA VAL A 69 -10.64 0.12 18.47
C VAL A 69 -10.55 0.38 19.97
N LYS A 70 -9.91 1.48 20.35
CA LYS A 70 -9.84 1.98 21.73
C LYS A 70 -10.50 3.35 21.82
N ARG A 71 -11.31 3.59 22.86
CA ARG A 71 -11.81 4.92 23.22
C ARG A 71 -10.91 5.55 24.28
N HIS A 72 -10.57 6.81 24.09
CA HIS A 72 -9.77 7.61 25.03
C HIS A 72 -10.66 8.41 26.01
N ALA A 73 -10.06 8.93 27.08
CA ALA A 73 -10.77 9.70 28.09
C ALA A 73 -11.39 11.00 27.54
N ASP A 74 -10.79 11.58 26.49
CA ASP A 74 -11.30 12.75 25.77
C ASP A 74 -12.44 12.44 24.78
N GLY A 75 -12.87 11.17 24.71
CA GLY A 75 -13.94 10.70 23.85
C GLY A 75 -13.53 10.35 22.42
N ARG A 76 -12.25 10.57 22.02
CA ARG A 76 -11.73 10.17 20.71
C ARG A 76 -11.45 8.66 20.65
N PHE A 77 -11.34 8.16 19.44
CA PHE A 77 -11.08 6.75 19.12
C PHE A 77 -9.77 6.60 18.37
N SER A 78 -9.06 5.51 18.62
CA SER A 78 -7.88 5.09 17.87
C SER A 78 -7.94 3.58 17.59
N LEU A 79 -7.06 3.08 16.74
CA LEU A 79 -6.85 1.63 16.62
C LEU A 79 -6.38 1.06 17.96
N GLY A 80 -6.80 -0.17 18.25
CA GLY A 80 -6.59 -0.87 19.53
C GLY A 80 -5.54 -1.97 19.43
N SER A 81 -5.32 -2.67 20.57
CA SER A 81 -4.26 -3.67 20.74
C SER A 81 -4.42 -4.94 19.89
N THR A 82 -5.58 -5.20 19.34
CA THR A 82 -5.78 -6.31 18.40
C THR A 82 -5.03 -6.08 17.08
N ILE A 83 -4.86 -4.83 16.66
CA ILE A 83 -4.15 -4.51 15.40
C ILE A 83 -2.68 -4.98 15.42
N PRO A 84 -1.81 -4.55 16.37
CA PRO A 84 -0.44 -5.04 16.42
C PRO A 84 -0.35 -6.55 16.66
N ARG A 85 -1.29 -7.17 17.39
CA ARG A 85 -1.35 -8.63 17.54
C ARG A 85 -1.60 -9.33 16.19
N LEU A 86 -2.55 -8.85 15.40
CA LEU A 86 -2.82 -9.39 14.05
C LEU A 86 -1.64 -9.14 13.10
N HIS A 87 -0.99 -7.98 13.21
CA HIS A 87 0.23 -7.68 12.46
C HIS A 87 1.35 -8.66 12.81
N ALA A 88 1.55 -9.00 14.09
CA ALA A 88 2.55 -10.00 14.49
C ALA A 88 2.26 -11.40 13.91
N VAL A 89 0.99 -11.81 13.88
CA VAL A 89 0.58 -13.07 13.22
C VAL A 89 0.84 -13.03 11.73
N TYR A 90 0.49 -11.93 11.07
CA TYR A 90 0.76 -11.72 9.65
C TYR A 90 2.26 -11.78 9.35
N ALA A 91 3.08 -11.05 10.11
CA ALA A 91 4.53 -11.02 9.95
C ALA A 91 5.17 -12.40 10.17
N ALA A 92 4.68 -13.18 11.14
CA ALA A 92 5.14 -14.54 11.37
C ALA A 92 4.75 -15.53 10.26
N SER A 93 3.62 -15.29 9.59
CA SER A 93 3.12 -16.15 8.51
C SER A 93 3.85 -15.92 7.19
N PHE A 94 4.49 -14.78 7.01
CA PHE A 94 5.21 -14.39 5.81
C PHE A 94 6.59 -13.86 6.19
N SER A 95 7.65 -14.56 5.79
CA SER A 95 9.04 -14.09 5.95
C SER A 95 9.38 -12.87 5.06
N MET A 96 8.36 -12.24 4.46
CA MET A 96 8.52 -11.16 3.49
C MET A 96 9.19 -9.92 4.09
N GLU A 97 8.90 -9.59 5.35
CA GLU A 97 9.55 -8.47 6.03
C GLU A 97 11.06 -8.69 6.18
N SER A 98 11.46 -9.90 6.62
CA SER A 98 12.88 -10.26 6.79
C SER A 98 13.65 -10.31 5.48
N THR A 99 12.96 -10.48 4.35
CA THR A 99 13.52 -10.47 3.00
C THR A 99 13.54 -9.06 2.41
N VAL A 100 12.41 -8.38 2.44
CA VAL A 100 12.23 -7.11 1.73
C VAL A 100 12.90 -5.95 2.44
N VAL A 101 12.74 -5.82 3.77
CA VAL A 101 13.26 -4.64 4.50
C VAL A 101 14.79 -4.52 4.41
N PRO A 102 15.59 -5.58 4.57
CA PRO A 102 17.05 -5.50 4.34
C PRO A 102 17.39 -5.08 2.91
N ALA A 103 16.69 -5.61 1.90
CA ALA A 103 16.92 -5.27 0.50
C ALA A 103 16.59 -3.79 0.20
N LEU A 104 15.53 -3.24 0.83
CA LEU A 104 15.22 -1.81 0.73
C LEU A 104 16.29 -0.95 1.40
N ARG A 105 16.83 -1.37 2.56
CA ARG A 105 17.92 -0.64 3.23
C ARG A 105 19.17 -0.60 2.37
N GLU A 106 19.59 -1.73 1.79
CA GLU A 106 20.71 -1.79 0.86
C GLU A 106 20.50 -0.84 -0.34
N LEU A 107 19.27 -0.77 -0.88
CA LEU A 107 18.93 0.14 -1.96
C LEU A 107 19.03 1.61 -1.55
N VAL A 108 18.51 1.97 -0.35
CA VAL A 108 18.60 3.32 0.20
C VAL A 108 20.08 3.70 0.46
N ASP A 109 20.87 2.79 1.01
CA ASP A 109 22.29 3.04 1.28
C ASP A 109 23.07 3.31 -0.01
N ALA A 110 22.78 2.55 -1.07
CA ALA A 110 23.45 2.69 -2.38
C ALA A 110 23.02 3.96 -3.13
N THR A 111 21.74 4.35 -3.04
CA THR A 111 21.19 5.45 -3.83
C THR A 111 21.01 6.74 -3.06
N ARG A 112 20.91 6.66 -1.73
CA ARG A 112 20.58 7.74 -0.80
C ARG A 112 19.18 8.30 -1.01
N GLU A 113 18.28 7.55 -1.67
CA GLU A 113 16.89 7.93 -1.94
C GLU A 113 15.90 7.00 -1.22
N SER A 114 14.65 7.43 -1.05
CA SER A 114 13.62 6.64 -0.35
C SER A 114 13.20 5.43 -1.18
N ALA A 115 13.05 4.27 -0.53
CA ALA A 115 12.64 3.02 -1.18
C ALA A 115 11.43 2.40 -0.50
N ALA A 116 10.54 1.78 -1.29
CA ALA A 116 9.33 1.15 -0.81
C ALA A 116 9.02 -0.15 -1.53
N TYR A 117 8.30 -1.02 -0.83
CA TYR A 117 7.69 -2.21 -1.42
C TYR A 117 6.17 -2.08 -1.38
N HIS A 118 5.55 -2.21 -2.55
CA HIS A 118 4.12 -2.11 -2.72
C HIS A 118 3.52 -3.46 -3.11
N ILE A 119 2.33 -3.75 -2.59
CA ILE A 119 1.51 -4.89 -3.02
C ILE A 119 0.19 -4.40 -3.63
N ARG A 120 -0.43 -5.23 -4.47
CA ARG A 120 -1.73 -4.90 -5.05
C ARG A 120 -2.86 -5.21 -4.07
N GLN A 121 -3.79 -4.29 -3.93
CA GLN A 121 -5.03 -4.46 -3.20
C GLN A 121 -6.21 -3.98 -4.08
N GLY A 122 -6.77 -4.88 -4.87
CA GLY A 122 -7.81 -4.54 -5.85
C GLY A 122 -7.35 -3.52 -6.89
N ALA A 123 -8.01 -2.37 -6.93
CA ALA A 123 -7.69 -1.23 -7.81
C ALA A 123 -6.66 -0.25 -7.20
N LYS A 124 -6.16 -0.55 -6.00
CA LYS A 124 -5.16 0.23 -5.28
C LYS A 124 -3.88 -0.57 -5.09
N ARG A 125 -2.79 0.12 -4.75
CA ARG A 125 -1.56 -0.45 -4.23
C ARG A 125 -1.39 -0.01 -2.78
N LEU A 126 -0.99 -0.94 -1.92
CA LEU A 126 -0.63 -0.68 -0.53
C LEU A 126 0.89 -0.56 -0.43
N CYS A 127 1.40 0.49 0.20
CA CYS A 127 2.79 0.53 0.65
C CYS A 127 2.94 -0.38 1.88
N LEU A 128 3.53 -1.56 1.69
CA LEU A 128 3.66 -2.55 2.76
C LEU A 128 4.90 -2.31 3.62
N TYR A 129 6.03 -1.97 2.97
CA TYR A 129 7.30 -1.65 3.64
C TYR A 129 7.91 -0.41 3.00
N GLY A 130 8.61 0.38 3.80
CA GLY A 130 9.30 1.60 3.35
C GLY A 130 10.55 1.87 4.17
N VAL A 131 11.55 2.44 3.53
CA VAL A 131 12.77 2.95 4.14
C VAL A 131 13.01 4.35 3.58
N ASP A 132 13.02 5.35 4.46
CA ASP A 132 13.22 6.74 4.07
C ASP A 132 14.68 7.02 3.71
N SER A 133 14.85 7.94 2.77
CA SER A 133 16.14 8.56 2.47
C SER A 133 16.71 9.23 3.73
N PRO A 134 18.02 9.16 3.97
CA PRO A 134 18.68 9.90 5.03
C PRO A 134 18.82 11.40 4.73
N GLN A 135 18.41 11.86 3.55
CA GLN A 135 18.52 13.27 3.15
C GLN A 135 17.40 14.12 3.77
N THR A 136 17.68 15.39 4.03
CA THR A 136 16.72 16.34 4.61
C THR A 136 15.52 16.58 3.69
N ILE A 137 15.79 16.76 2.37
CA ILE A 137 14.73 16.85 1.35
C ILE A 137 14.55 15.46 0.74
N ARG A 138 13.42 14.82 1.04
CA ARG A 138 13.10 13.46 0.57
C ARG A 138 11.62 13.32 0.30
N ASP A 139 11.27 12.34 -0.53
CA ASP A 139 9.93 11.81 -0.55
C ASP A 139 9.73 10.88 0.66
N HIS A 140 8.68 11.12 1.44
CA HIS A 140 8.37 10.29 2.60
C HIS A 140 7.45 9.15 2.18
N THR A 141 7.96 7.94 2.31
CA THR A 141 7.19 6.75 1.98
C THR A 141 6.35 6.29 3.16
N GLN A 142 5.08 6.61 3.13
CA GLN A 142 4.15 6.29 4.20
C GLN A 142 3.72 4.82 4.13
N VAL A 143 4.24 3.99 5.03
CA VAL A 143 3.81 2.59 5.21
C VAL A 143 2.34 2.56 5.61
N GLY A 144 1.54 1.68 4.99
CA GLY A 144 0.10 1.60 5.17
C GLY A 144 -0.70 2.50 4.22
N ALA A 145 -0.06 3.40 3.47
CA ALA A 145 -0.76 4.27 2.51
C ALA A 145 -1.28 3.48 1.30
N LEU A 146 -2.50 3.83 0.88
CA LEU A 146 -3.16 3.30 -0.31
C LEU A 146 -3.12 4.33 -1.43
N ALA A 147 -2.62 3.93 -2.60
CA ALA A 147 -2.59 4.77 -3.80
C ALA A 147 -3.16 4.04 -5.02
N SER A 148 -3.52 4.78 -6.07
CA SER A 148 -4.02 4.19 -7.31
C SER A 148 -2.96 3.32 -8.00
N ILE A 149 -3.35 2.17 -8.56
CA ILE A 149 -2.47 1.38 -9.44
C ILE A 149 -2.26 2.01 -10.81
N ARG A 150 -2.97 3.10 -11.14
CA ARG A 150 -2.86 3.78 -12.44
C ARG A 150 -1.86 4.93 -12.42
N SER A 151 -1.30 5.29 -11.26
CA SER A 151 -0.43 6.47 -11.11
C SER A 151 0.97 6.12 -10.63
N GLY A 152 1.97 6.87 -11.11
CA GLY A 152 3.37 6.74 -10.77
C GLY A 152 4.05 5.46 -11.28
N ALA A 153 5.35 5.34 -11.07
CA ALA A 153 6.15 4.22 -11.57
C ALA A 153 5.65 2.86 -11.04
N ALA A 154 5.41 2.75 -9.73
CA ALA A 154 4.92 1.52 -9.12
C ALA A 154 3.54 1.12 -9.65
N GLY A 155 2.63 2.08 -9.84
CA GLY A 155 1.32 1.82 -10.42
C GLY A 155 1.39 1.31 -11.85
N ARG A 156 2.27 1.89 -12.66
CA ARG A 156 2.52 1.43 -14.04
C ARG A 156 3.09 0.01 -14.07
N VAL A 157 3.99 -0.35 -13.15
CA VAL A 157 4.50 -1.73 -13.04
C VAL A 157 3.36 -2.70 -12.77
N PHE A 158 2.43 -2.39 -11.84
CA PHE A 158 1.26 -3.22 -11.60
C PHE A 158 0.37 -3.37 -12.83
N THR A 159 0.23 -2.33 -13.64
CA THR A 159 -0.59 -2.35 -14.85
C THR A 159 0.06 -3.20 -15.96
N VAL A 160 1.38 -3.11 -16.08
CA VAL A 160 2.14 -3.77 -17.15
C VAL A 160 2.39 -5.25 -16.84
N PHE A 161 2.74 -5.58 -15.58
CA PHE A 161 3.15 -6.93 -15.17
C PHE A 161 2.09 -7.68 -14.37
N GLY A 162 1.04 -6.99 -13.90
CA GLY A 162 0.04 -7.54 -12.97
C GLY A 162 -1.11 -8.28 -13.63
N ASN A 163 -1.18 -8.38 -14.96
CA ASN A 163 -2.14 -9.21 -15.67
C ASN A 163 -1.49 -10.56 -15.94
N ALA A 164 -1.90 -11.56 -15.20
CA ALA A 164 -1.59 -12.96 -15.52
C ALA A 164 -2.47 -13.44 -16.70
N PRO A 165 -1.99 -14.38 -17.48
CA PRO A 165 -0.77 -14.38 -18.27
C PRO A 165 -0.82 -13.29 -19.34
N ALA A 166 0.31 -12.75 -19.74
CA ALA A 166 0.37 -11.78 -20.84
C ALA A 166 -0.45 -12.31 -22.03
N ALA A 167 -1.45 -11.54 -22.47
CA ALA A 167 -2.24 -11.91 -23.65
C ALA A 167 -1.27 -12.25 -24.80
N PRO A 168 -1.51 -13.33 -25.58
CA PRO A 168 -0.66 -13.66 -26.69
C PRO A 168 -0.50 -12.45 -27.60
N GLY A 169 0.74 -11.95 -27.76
CA GLY A 169 1.04 -10.75 -28.54
C GLY A 169 1.19 -9.43 -27.76
N ALA A 170 0.95 -9.41 -26.44
CA ALA A 170 1.27 -8.23 -25.64
C ALA A 170 2.80 -8.04 -25.61
N ARG A 171 3.27 -6.90 -26.15
CA ARG A 171 4.69 -6.53 -26.07
C ARG A 171 5.04 -6.33 -24.59
N GLN A 172 5.81 -7.24 -24.04
CA GLN A 172 6.46 -7.01 -22.77
C GLN A 172 7.39 -5.79 -22.90
N PRO A 173 7.48 -4.92 -21.87
CA PRO A 173 8.42 -3.82 -21.91
C PRO A 173 9.84 -4.37 -22.12
N ARG A 174 10.60 -3.69 -22.97
CA ARG A 174 11.99 -4.07 -23.26
C ARG A 174 12.88 -4.09 -22.01
N GLU A 175 12.46 -3.40 -20.97
CA GLU A 175 13.17 -3.30 -19.69
C GLU A 175 12.18 -3.59 -18.57
N PRO A 176 12.50 -4.46 -17.58
CA PRO A 176 11.61 -4.79 -16.48
C PRO A 176 11.63 -3.73 -15.38
N PHE A 177 11.56 -2.46 -15.76
CA PHE A 177 11.37 -1.34 -14.86
C PHE A 177 10.63 -0.19 -15.54
N VAL A 178 10.09 0.72 -14.73
CA VAL A 178 9.41 1.94 -15.17
C VAL A 178 10.04 3.14 -14.49
N ILE A 179 10.35 4.18 -15.27
CA ILE A 179 10.76 5.49 -14.74
C ILE A 179 9.66 6.50 -15.00
N THR A 180 9.29 7.26 -13.95
CA THR A 180 8.36 8.39 -14.07
C THR A 180 9.07 9.65 -13.57
N PRO A 181 9.37 10.60 -14.47
CA PRO A 181 10.18 11.77 -14.11
C PRO A 181 9.40 12.85 -13.35
N ALA A 182 8.08 12.85 -13.28
CA ALA A 182 7.25 13.81 -12.54
C ALA A 182 5.73 13.54 -12.74
N ASP A 183 5.30 12.30 -12.56
CA ASP A 183 3.98 11.84 -13.02
C ASP A 183 2.83 12.14 -12.03
N VAL A 184 3.13 12.06 -10.73
CA VAL A 184 2.11 12.22 -9.67
C VAL A 184 2.14 13.62 -9.11
N THR A 185 3.34 14.13 -8.86
CA THR A 185 3.61 15.52 -8.52
C THR A 185 4.79 16.00 -9.37
N ARG A 186 4.81 17.30 -9.73
CA ARG A 186 5.91 17.87 -10.54
C ARG A 186 7.29 17.80 -9.87
N GLU A 187 7.30 17.46 -8.58
CA GLU A 187 8.48 17.54 -7.72
C GLU A 187 9.08 16.16 -7.43
N VAL A 188 8.33 15.06 -7.65
CA VAL A 188 8.75 13.70 -7.31
C VAL A 188 8.92 12.84 -8.54
N ALA A 189 10.11 12.27 -8.69
CA ALA A 189 10.41 11.23 -9.66
C ALA A 189 10.46 9.86 -8.99
N ALA A 190 10.17 8.80 -9.76
CA ALA A 190 10.20 7.43 -9.27
C ALA A 190 10.76 6.46 -10.31
N ILE A 191 11.42 5.41 -9.81
CA ILE A 191 11.86 4.24 -10.58
C ILE A 191 11.26 3.02 -9.89
N ALA A 192 10.63 2.11 -10.63
CA ALA A 192 10.01 0.93 -10.06
C ALA A 192 10.27 -0.33 -10.89
N ALA A 193 10.40 -1.48 -10.22
CA ALA A 193 10.62 -2.78 -10.85
C ALA A 193 9.72 -3.85 -10.20
N PRO A 194 9.25 -4.86 -10.98
CA PRO A 194 8.40 -5.93 -10.50
C PRO A 194 9.16 -6.93 -9.64
N VAL A 195 8.45 -7.55 -8.70
CA VAL A 195 8.90 -8.69 -7.90
C VAL A 195 7.93 -9.83 -8.13
N PHE A 196 8.45 -11.03 -8.41
CA PHE A 196 7.66 -12.21 -8.71
C PHE A 196 7.82 -13.28 -7.62
N ASP A 197 6.77 -14.04 -7.37
CA ASP A 197 6.79 -15.20 -6.47
C ASP A 197 7.17 -16.50 -7.19
N ALA A 198 7.20 -17.60 -6.43
CA ALA A 198 7.52 -18.94 -6.93
C ALA A 198 6.56 -19.44 -8.02
N THR A 199 5.34 -18.89 -8.11
CA THR A 199 4.35 -19.24 -9.15
C THR A 199 4.55 -18.44 -10.44
N GLY A 200 5.44 -17.42 -10.42
CA GLY A 200 5.62 -16.47 -11.52
C GLY A 200 4.60 -15.32 -11.50
N ALA A 201 3.75 -15.25 -10.48
CA ALA A 201 2.83 -14.14 -10.31
C ALA A 201 3.55 -12.90 -9.76
N LEU A 202 3.03 -11.71 -10.09
CA LEU A 202 3.53 -10.45 -9.54
C LEU A 202 3.20 -10.35 -8.05
N ALA A 203 4.19 -10.61 -7.19
CA ALA A 203 4.05 -10.52 -5.74
C ALA A 203 4.02 -9.08 -5.25
N GLY A 204 4.71 -8.18 -5.94
CA GLY A 204 4.77 -6.77 -5.58
C GLY A 204 5.71 -5.96 -6.45
N VAL A 205 6.03 -4.76 -6.00
CA VAL A 205 6.83 -3.78 -6.73
C VAL A 205 7.80 -3.09 -5.78
N ILE A 206 9.09 -3.10 -6.12
CA ILE A 206 10.10 -2.22 -5.50
C ILE A 206 10.03 -0.88 -6.21
N ALA A 207 9.93 0.20 -5.43
CA ALA A 207 9.96 1.56 -5.93
C ALA A 207 11.04 2.38 -5.20
N LEU A 208 11.77 3.19 -5.95
CA LEU A 208 12.69 4.21 -5.46
C LEU A 208 12.08 5.57 -5.80
N THR A 209 11.93 6.45 -4.81
CA THR A 209 11.34 7.78 -4.98
C THR A 209 12.31 8.87 -4.53
N MET A 210 12.31 9.98 -5.24
CA MET A 210 13.25 11.08 -5.03
C MET A 210 12.69 12.40 -5.55
N PRO A 211 13.21 13.56 -5.09
CA PRO A 211 12.98 14.81 -5.79
C PRO A 211 13.40 14.73 -7.27
N ALA A 212 12.57 15.27 -8.15
CA ALA A 212 12.75 15.11 -9.62
C ALA A 212 14.12 15.56 -10.10
N MET A 213 14.70 16.61 -9.45
CA MET A 213 16.05 17.13 -9.77
C MET A 213 17.19 16.13 -9.50
N ARG A 214 16.94 15.11 -8.64
CA ARG A 214 17.94 14.08 -8.31
C ARG A 214 17.76 12.79 -9.10
N LEU A 215 16.80 12.75 -10.01
CA LEU A 215 16.58 11.56 -10.86
C LEU A 215 17.85 11.22 -11.66
N GLN A 216 18.39 10.04 -11.42
CA GLN A 216 19.51 9.49 -12.17
C GLN A 216 19.13 8.13 -12.75
N ARG A 217 19.22 7.99 -14.08
CA ARG A 217 18.87 6.74 -14.76
C ARG A 217 19.70 5.53 -14.31
N LYS A 218 20.92 5.75 -13.79
CA LYS A 218 21.76 4.67 -13.24
C LYS A 218 21.10 3.92 -12.10
N HIS A 219 20.25 4.60 -11.29
CA HIS A 219 19.52 3.95 -10.19
C HIS A 219 18.53 2.86 -10.64
N ALA A 220 18.18 2.84 -11.95
CA ALA A 220 17.36 1.77 -12.50
C ALA A 220 18.03 0.39 -12.35
N ALA A 221 19.34 0.33 -12.52
CA ALA A 221 20.10 -0.91 -12.31
C ALA A 221 20.07 -1.38 -10.84
N ASP A 222 20.13 -0.44 -9.91
CA ASP A 222 20.06 -0.74 -8.47
C ASP A 222 18.67 -1.25 -8.08
N VAL A 223 17.60 -0.57 -8.54
CA VAL A 223 16.21 -0.99 -8.33
C VAL A 223 15.95 -2.38 -8.92
N GLN A 224 16.44 -2.65 -10.13
CA GLN A 224 16.31 -3.98 -10.75
C GLN A 224 17.07 -5.06 -9.98
N ARG A 225 18.29 -4.77 -9.53
CA ARG A 225 19.10 -5.69 -8.73
C ARG A 225 18.37 -6.07 -7.45
N THR A 226 17.80 -5.07 -6.75
CA THR A 226 17.00 -5.28 -5.54
C THR A 226 15.75 -6.12 -5.85
N ALA A 227 15.02 -5.81 -6.92
CA ALA A 227 13.84 -6.57 -7.31
C ALA A 227 14.17 -8.02 -7.70
N ARG A 228 15.29 -8.27 -8.39
CA ARG A 228 15.80 -9.61 -8.69
C ARG A 228 16.17 -10.39 -7.43
N LYS A 229 16.88 -9.74 -6.49
CA LYS A 229 17.25 -10.35 -5.21
C LYS A 229 16.00 -10.81 -4.46
N VAL A 230 15.03 -9.91 -4.26
CA VAL A 230 13.77 -10.23 -3.57
C VAL A 230 12.98 -11.32 -4.32
N THR A 231 12.88 -11.25 -5.65
CA THR A 231 12.24 -12.29 -6.47
C THR A 231 12.88 -13.66 -6.23
N SER A 232 14.22 -13.73 -6.23
CA SER A 232 14.95 -14.99 -5.98
C SER A 232 14.71 -15.55 -4.59
N GLU A 233 14.69 -14.69 -3.57
CA GLU A 233 14.43 -15.07 -2.17
C GLU A 233 12.99 -15.54 -1.95
N LEU A 234 12.03 -15.06 -2.78
CA LEU A 234 10.65 -15.54 -2.82
C LEU A 234 10.47 -16.81 -3.70
N GLY A 235 11.57 -17.38 -4.20
CA GLY A 235 11.54 -18.57 -5.07
C GLY A 235 11.08 -18.28 -6.50
N GLY A 236 10.92 -17.01 -6.87
CA GLY A 236 10.47 -16.58 -8.19
C GLY A 236 11.58 -16.54 -9.22
N ARG A 237 11.21 -16.36 -10.50
CA ARG A 237 12.13 -16.13 -11.61
C ARG A 237 11.93 -14.73 -12.17
N TYR A 238 13.00 -13.95 -12.18
CA TYR A 238 12.96 -12.64 -12.78
C TYR A 238 13.04 -12.77 -14.31
N PRO A 239 12.25 -12.01 -15.11
CA PRO A 239 12.29 -12.11 -16.55
C PRO A 239 13.70 -11.88 -17.09
N SER A 240 14.21 -12.83 -17.90
CA SER A 240 15.44 -12.62 -18.68
C SER A 240 15.14 -11.68 -19.84
N MET A 241 15.95 -10.65 -19.98
CA MET A 241 15.93 -9.79 -21.17
C MET A 241 16.48 -10.60 -22.37
N THR A 242 15.65 -10.80 -23.35
CA THR A 242 16.08 -11.27 -24.69
C THR A 242 16.30 -10.07 -25.58
#